data_1275f09e0f208665eadfa6c3d9f6c1d5
#
_entry.id   1275f09e0f208665eadfa6c3d9f6c1d5
#
_cell.length_a   1.000
_cell.length_b   1.000
_cell.length_c   1.000
_cell.angle_alpha   90.00
_cell.angle_beta   90.00
_cell.angle_gamma   90.00
#
_symmetry.space_group_name_H-M   'P 1'
#
loop_
_entity.id
_entity.type
_entity.pdbx_description
1 polymer ?
#
loop_
_entity_poly.entity_id
_entity_poly.type
_entity_poly.pdbx_seq_one_letter_code
_entity_poly.pdbx_strand_id
1 'polypeptide(L)'
;MNKNFGKANNMDIYERLKNGEPINTREFKEILWPETVRSRTLCQKINSLPPFDGEVRALVNELFEGRFPESSNISPPFQIDRGHCVSVGERVFINEGLDVMAAGSVTIEDDVLIGPQVSILTSNHDAGNLFILKNKPVVIKKGAWICSRAVLCPGVTVGEGAIVGAGSVVTKDVGPHTLVGGN
;
A
#
# COMPACT_ATOMS: atom_id res chain seq x y z
N MET A 1 31.29 18.48 -11.91
CA MET A 1 30.85 18.75 -10.52
C MET A 1 30.00 17.56 -10.08
N ASN A 2 30.63 16.61 -9.39
CA ASN A 2 29.95 15.45 -8.79
C ASN A 2 29.13 15.91 -7.58
N LYS A 3 27.82 15.96 -7.72
CA LYS A 3 26.96 16.11 -6.55
C LYS A 3 26.76 14.72 -5.96
N ASN A 4 27.49 14.40 -4.91
CA ASN A 4 27.20 13.30 -4.00
C ASN A 4 25.83 13.53 -3.35
N PHE A 5 24.75 13.01 -3.93
CA PHE A 5 23.49 12.85 -3.23
C PHE A 5 23.61 11.60 -2.35
N GLY A 6 24.02 11.80 -1.11
CA GLY A 6 24.23 10.72 -0.16
C GLY A 6 22.94 10.01 0.24
N LYS A 7 23.06 8.75 0.70
CA LYS A 7 21.97 7.89 1.19
C LYS A 7 21.05 8.54 2.25
N ALA A 8 21.50 9.58 2.95
CA ALA A 8 20.73 10.34 3.93
C ALA A 8 19.55 11.12 3.31
N ASN A 9 19.67 11.56 2.03
CA ASN A 9 18.59 12.28 1.34
C ASN A 9 17.43 11.37 0.88
N ASN A 10 17.64 10.06 0.73
CA ASN A 10 16.60 9.14 0.27
C ASN A 10 15.57 8.84 1.37
N MET A 11 16.02 8.67 2.63
CA MET A 11 15.10 8.46 3.75
C MET A 11 14.23 9.70 4.02
N ASP A 12 14.78 10.89 3.81
CA ASP A 12 14.05 12.15 3.99
C ASP A 12 12.85 12.28 3.03
N ILE A 13 12.97 11.88 1.76
CA ILE A 13 11.87 12.02 0.80
C ILE A 13 10.67 11.12 1.12
N TYR A 14 10.89 9.90 1.61
CA TYR A 14 9.80 9.00 1.97
C TYR A 14 9.10 9.43 3.27
N GLU A 15 9.86 9.95 4.24
CA GLU A 15 9.25 10.55 5.44
C GLU A 15 8.44 11.81 5.09
N ARG A 16 8.91 12.65 4.19
CA ARG A 16 8.15 13.82 3.69
C ARG A 16 6.85 13.40 3.00
N LEU A 17 6.91 12.36 2.15
CA LEU A 17 5.73 11.79 1.49
C LEU A 17 4.72 11.26 2.51
N LYS A 18 5.19 10.52 3.51
CA LYS A 18 4.38 9.97 4.59
C LYS A 18 3.72 11.06 5.44
N ASN A 19 4.44 12.14 5.68
CA ASN A 19 3.94 13.32 6.42
C ASN A 19 3.00 14.21 5.57
N GLY A 20 2.72 13.83 4.33
CA GLY A 20 1.79 14.53 3.45
C GLY A 20 2.36 15.81 2.82
N GLU A 21 3.68 15.99 2.84
CA GLU A 21 4.31 17.12 2.18
C GLU A 21 4.11 17.04 0.65
N PRO A 22 3.72 18.13 -0.01
CA PRO A 22 3.65 18.17 -1.46
C PRO A 22 5.04 17.98 -2.08
N ILE A 23 5.19 16.97 -2.95
CA ILE A 23 6.46 16.64 -3.59
C ILE A 23 6.34 16.75 -5.10
N ASN A 24 7.25 17.51 -5.72
CA ASN A 24 7.36 17.54 -7.18
C ASN A 24 8.05 16.28 -7.69
N THR A 25 7.30 15.38 -8.31
CA THR A 25 7.81 14.08 -8.76
C THR A 25 8.92 14.19 -9.82
N ARG A 26 8.99 15.30 -10.57
CA ARG A 26 10.06 15.53 -11.54
C ARG A 26 11.41 15.81 -10.88
N GLU A 27 11.41 16.51 -9.74
CA GLU A 27 12.64 16.86 -9.00
C GLU A 27 13.21 15.65 -8.27
N PHE A 28 12.38 14.72 -7.85
CA PHE A 28 12.77 13.54 -7.06
C PHE A 28 12.69 12.23 -7.84
N LYS A 29 12.60 12.29 -9.18
CA LYS A 29 12.45 11.10 -10.03
C LYS A 29 13.56 10.07 -9.80
N GLU A 30 14.79 10.52 -9.68
CA GLU A 30 15.97 9.65 -9.51
C GLU A 30 15.96 8.88 -8.18
N ILE A 31 15.17 9.33 -7.21
CA ILE A 31 15.01 8.68 -5.89
C ILE A 31 13.76 7.80 -5.89
N LEU A 32 12.64 8.32 -6.39
CA LEU A 32 11.33 7.65 -6.31
C LEU A 32 11.18 6.50 -7.31
N TRP A 33 11.76 6.64 -8.51
CA TRP A 33 11.57 5.69 -9.60
C TRP A 33 12.23 4.33 -9.37
N PRO A 34 13.49 4.23 -8.86
CA PRO A 34 14.14 2.94 -8.62
C PRO A 34 13.33 2.01 -7.73
N GLU A 35 12.74 2.53 -6.65
CA GLU A 35 11.93 1.71 -5.75
C GLU A 35 10.60 1.27 -6.38
N THR A 36 9.96 2.15 -7.15
CA THR A 36 8.78 1.77 -7.92
C THR A 36 9.10 0.65 -8.92
N VAL A 37 10.23 0.73 -9.61
CA VAL A 37 10.69 -0.31 -10.54
C VAL A 37 10.98 -1.61 -9.79
N ARG A 38 11.72 -1.54 -8.67
CA ARG A 38 12.02 -2.71 -7.83
C ARG A 38 10.74 -3.43 -7.39
N SER A 39 9.82 -2.72 -6.75
CA SER A 39 8.58 -3.31 -6.23
C SER A 39 7.72 -3.90 -7.34
N ARG A 40 7.54 -3.20 -8.46
CA ARG A 40 6.76 -3.72 -9.60
C ARG A 40 7.41 -4.91 -10.27
N THR A 41 8.75 -4.96 -10.37
CA THR A 41 9.47 -6.11 -10.90
C THR A 41 9.27 -7.35 -10.02
N LEU A 42 9.32 -7.18 -8.69
CA LEU A 42 9.04 -8.26 -7.75
C LEU A 42 7.58 -8.74 -7.87
N CYS A 43 6.61 -7.82 -7.92
CA CYS A 43 5.22 -8.19 -8.15
C CYS A 43 5.03 -8.95 -9.47
N GLN A 44 5.66 -8.51 -10.56
CA GLN A 44 5.59 -9.21 -11.84
C GLN A 44 6.16 -10.62 -11.74
N LYS A 45 7.31 -10.80 -11.06
CA LYS A 45 7.91 -12.11 -10.85
C LYS A 45 7.00 -13.01 -10.02
N ILE A 46 6.48 -12.53 -8.90
CA ILE A 46 5.52 -13.26 -8.05
C ILE A 46 4.29 -13.70 -8.86
N ASN A 47 3.70 -12.78 -9.61
CA ASN A 47 2.47 -13.01 -10.37
C ASN A 47 2.66 -13.98 -11.57
N SER A 48 3.90 -14.26 -11.98
CA SER A 48 4.22 -15.23 -13.03
C SER A 48 4.42 -16.66 -12.53
N LEU A 49 4.53 -16.84 -11.22
CA LEU A 49 4.70 -18.15 -10.62
C LEU A 49 3.35 -18.90 -10.47
N PRO A 50 3.36 -20.23 -10.47
CA PRO A 50 2.18 -20.99 -10.12
C PRO A 50 1.67 -20.63 -8.72
N PRO A 51 0.35 -20.63 -8.49
CA PRO A 51 -0.21 -20.46 -7.14
C PRO A 51 0.41 -21.51 -6.20
N PHE A 52 0.77 -21.10 -5.00
CA PHE A 52 1.40 -21.97 -3.97
C PHE A 52 2.82 -22.43 -4.27
N ASP A 53 3.52 -21.84 -5.27
CA ASP A 53 4.95 -22.10 -5.45
C ASP A 53 5.73 -21.65 -4.21
N GLY A 54 6.70 -22.48 -3.80
CA GLY A 54 7.52 -22.19 -2.61
C GLY A 54 8.36 -20.90 -2.71
N GLU A 55 8.67 -20.45 -3.94
CA GLU A 55 9.42 -19.21 -4.18
C GLU A 55 8.57 -17.94 -3.90
N VAL A 56 7.23 -18.03 -4.01
CA VAL A 56 6.32 -16.88 -3.77
C VAL A 56 6.57 -16.25 -2.42
N ARG A 57 6.68 -17.05 -1.37
CA ARG A 57 6.89 -16.53 0.00
C ARG A 57 8.21 -15.76 0.15
N ALA A 58 9.28 -16.28 -0.43
CA ALA A 58 10.59 -15.62 -0.39
C ALA A 58 10.56 -14.27 -1.10
N LEU A 59 9.92 -14.20 -2.28
CA LEU A 59 9.76 -12.96 -3.05
C LEU A 59 8.84 -11.95 -2.35
N VAL A 60 7.78 -12.41 -1.69
CA VAL A 60 6.94 -11.55 -0.85
C VAL A 60 7.77 -10.97 0.29
N ASN A 61 8.56 -11.78 0.98
CA ASN A 61 9.46 -11.26 2.02
C ASN A 61 10.47 -10.25 1.47
N GLU A 62 11.02 -10.46 0.29
CA GLU A 62 11.90 -9.51 -0.38
C GLU A 62 11.17 -8.19 -0.70
N LEU A 63 9.92 -8.24 -1.20
CA LEU A 63 9.10 -7.07 -1.50
C LEU A 63 8.87 -6.20 -0.26
N PHE A 64 8.60 -6.82 0.87
CA PHE A 64 8.37 -6.16 2.16
C PHE A 64 9.63 -6.00 3.03
N GLU A 65 10.81 -6.26 2.47
CA GLU A 65 12.10 -6.13 3.16
C GLU A 65 12.19 -6.95 4.46
N GLY A 66 11.71 -8.20 4.43
CA GLY A 66 11.72 -9.12 5.56
C GLY A 66 10.68 -8.82 6.64
N ARG A 67 9.75 -7.89 6.41
CA ARG A 67 8.76 -7.46 7.41
C ARG A 67 7.36 -8.06 7.20
N PHE A 68 7.21 -9.03 6.28
CA PHE A 68 5.93 -9.71 6.09
C PHE A 68 5.78 -10.87 7.07
N PRO A 69 4.81 -10.83 8.01
CA PRO A 69 4.70 -11.84 9.06
C PRO A 69 4.44 -13.26 8.53
N GLU A 70 5.00 -14.25 9.19
CA GLU A 70 4.82 -15.66 8.84
C GLU A 70 3.36 -16.14 8.92
N SER A 71 2.60 -15.57 9.86
CA SER A 71 1.19 -15.91 10.07
C SER A 71 0.25 -15.23 9.07
N SER A 72 0.77 -14.34 8.21
CA SER A 72 -0.02 -13.59 7.25
C SER A 72 0.16 -14.12 5.83
N ASN A 73 -0.84 -13.91 4.97
CA ASN A 73 -0.84 -14.40 3.60
C ASN A 73 -1.33 -13.33 2.61
N ILE A 74 -0.73 -13.34 1.42
CA ILE A 74 -1.16 -12.55 0.27
C ILE A 74 -1.22 -13.44 -0.97
N SER A 75 -2.37 -13.45 -1.63
CA SER A 75 -2.61 -14.28 -2.81
C SER A 75 -2.27 -13.53 -4.10
N PRO A 76 -1.38 -14.04 -4.96
CA PRO A 76 -1.18 -13.49 -6.30
C PRO A 76 -2.43 -13.69 -7.19
N PRO A 77 -2.61 -12.86 -8.25
CA PRO A 77 -1.79 -11.71 -8.59
C PRO A 77 -2.11 -10.47 -7.76
N PHE A 78 -1.12 -9.62 -7.53
CA PHE A 78 -1.30 -8.32 -6.87
C PHE A 78 -0.31 -7.29 -7.39
N GLN A 79 -0.54 -6.00 -7.10
CA GLN A 79 0.38 -4.91 -7.43
C GLN A 79 0.61 -4.02 -6.21
N ILE A 80 1.88 -3.76 -5.91
CA ILE A 80 2.30 -2.81 -4.86
C ILE A 80 3.44 -1.98 -5.44
N ASP A 81 3.28 -0.67 -5.47
CA ASP A 81 4.27 0.23 -6.09
C ASP A 81 5.49 0.51 -5.19
N ARG A 82 5.34 0.33 -3.86
CA ARG A 82 6.39 0.55 -2.85
C ARG A 82 6.19 -0.37 -1.65
N GLY A 83 6.73 -1.57 -1.70
CA GLY A 83 6.57 -2.58 -0.64
C GLY A 83 7.11 -2.12 0.72
N HIS A 84 8.19 -1.32 0.73
CA HIS A 84 8.78 -0.77 1.96
C HIS A 84 7.87 0.25 2.68
N CYS A 85 6.88 0.83 1.98
CA CYS A 85 5.89 1.75 2.57
C CYS A 85 4.64 1.02 3.11
N VAL A 86 4.57 -0.30 3.01
CA VAL A 86 3.45 -1.09 3.51
C VAL A 86 3.88 -1.87 4.74
N SER A 87 3.13 -1.73 5.82
CA SER A 87 3.26 -2.54 7.04
C SER A 87 2.07 -3.47 7.16
N VAL A 88 2.34 -4.74 7.44
CA VAL A 88 1.33 -5.78 7.61
C VAL A 88 1.49 -6.42 8.99
N GLY A 89 0.40 -6.55 9.72
CA GLY A 89 0.33 -7.21 11.01
C GLY A 89 0.22 -8.73 10.91
N GLU A 90 0.01 -9.37 12.05
CA GLU A 90 -0.13 -10.82 12.18
C GLU A 90 -1.53 -11.31 11.74
N ARG A 91 -1.61 -12.54 11.21
CA ARG A 91 -2.87 -13.22 10.82
C ARG A 91 -3.72 -12.43 9.84
N VAL A 92 -3.08 -11.63 8.99
CA VAL A 92 -3.72 -10.89 7.91
C VAL A 92 -3.88 -11.81 6.71
N PHE A 93 -5.07 -11.81 6.13
CA PHE A 93 -5.33 -12.50 4.86
C PHE A 93 -5.67 -11.48 3.76
N ILE A 94 -4.89 -11.49 2.70
CA ILE A 94 -5.05 -10.62 1.53
C ILE A 94 -5.34 -11.50 0.32
N ASN A 95 -6.51 -11.30 -0.28
CA ASN A 95 -6.94 -12.04 -1.45
C ASN A 95 -6.35 -11.47 -2.75
N GLU A 96 -6.57 -12.18 -3.87
CA GLU A 96 -6.02 -11.81 -5.18
C GLU A 96 -6.53 -10.45 -5.68
N GLY A 97 -5.75 -9.82 -6.54
CA GLY A 97 -6.11 -8.56 -7.20
C GLY A 97 -5.92 -7.32 -6.35
N LEU A 98 -5.24 -7.41 -5.21
CA LEU A 98 -4.90 -6.21 -4.44
C LEU A 98 -4.06 -5.25 -5.29
N ASP A 99 -4.44 -3.97 -5.30
CA ASP A 99 -3.68 -2.88 -5.94
C ASP A 99 -3.38 -1.77 -4.93
N VAL A 100 -2.09 -1.47 -4.71
CA VAL A 100 -1.65 -0.52 -3.70
C VAL A 100 -0.74 0.55 -4.29
N MET A 101 -1.13 1.81 -4.12
CA MET A 101 -0.29 2.98 -4.31
C MET A 101 0.14 3.51 -2.94
N ALA A 102 1.34 3.13 -2.49
CA ALA A 102 1.76 3.22 -1.10
C ALA A 102 2.64 4.43 -0.73
N ALA A 103 2.81 5.42 -1.62
CA ALA A 103 3.74 6.54 -1.38
C ALA A 103 3.48 7.31 -0.06
N GLY A 104 2.23 7.36 0.41
CA GLY A 104 1.84 7.97 1.68
C GLY A 104 1.80 7.00 2.87
N SER A 105 2.27 5.77 2.69
CA SER A 105 2.23 4.63 3.61
C SER A 105 0.86 3.96 3.79
N VAL A 106 0.90 2.64 3.95
CA VAL A 106 -0.25 1.81 4.30
C VAL A 106 0.08 1.00 5.54
N THR A 107 -0.81 1.01 6.51
CA THR A 107 -0.72 0.16 7.70
C THR A 107 -1.93 -0.77 7.74
N ILE A 108 -1.69 -2.07 7.76
CA ILE A 108 -2.68 -3.12 7.92
C ILE A 108 -2.38 -3.79 9.26
N GLU A 109 -3.25 -3.62 10.25
CA GLU A 109 -3.04 -4.21 11.58
C GLU A 109 -3.42 -5.70 11.60
N ASP A 110 -3.31 -6.33 12.77
CA ASP A 110 -3.56 -7.76 12.95
C ASP A 110 -4.99 -8.18 12.60
N ASP A 111 -5.16 -9.45 12.24
CA ASP A 111 -6.46 -10.11 12.05
C ASP A 111 -7.35 -9.47 10.97
N VAL A 112 -6.78 -8.66 10.06
CA VAL A 112 -7.49 -8.01 8.96
C VAL A 112 -7.75 -8.99 7.81
N LEU A 113 -8.96 -8.92 7.24
CA LEU A 113 -9.33 -9.63 6.01
C LEU A 113 -9.48 -8.63 4.85
N ILE A 114 -8.75 -8.85 3.76
CA ILE A 114 -8.87 -8.07 2.53
C ILE A 114 -9.38 -8.99 1.41
N GLY A 115 -10.56 -8.67 0.89
CA GLY A 115 -11.20 -9.38 -0.19
C GLY A 115 -10.54 -9.15 -1.56
N PRO A 116 -10.98 -9.89 -2.60
CA PRO A 116 -10.43 -9.76 -3.95
C PRO A 116 -10.58 -8.36 -4.55
N GLN A 117 -9.58 -7.95 -5.32
CA GLN A 117 -9.61 -6.74 -6.15
C GLN A 117 -9.83 -5.44 -5.34
N VAL A 118 -9.36 -5.39 -4.10
CA VAL A 118 -9.35 -4.17 -3.28
C VAL A 118 -8.25 -3.23 -3.78
N SER A 119 -8.56 -1.91 -3.82
CA SER A 119 -7.58 -0.87 -4.12
C SER A 119 -7.32 0.00 -2.89
N ILE A 120 -6.04 0.22 -2.56
CA ILE A 120 -5.62 1.09 -1.44
C ILE A 120 -4.76 2.21 -2.02
N LEU A 121 -5.28 3.44 -1.97
CA LEU A 121 -4.67 4.60 -2.59
C LEU A 121 -4.23 5.58 -1.50
N THR A 122 -2.95 5.92 -1.47
CA THR A 122 -2.42 6.92 -0.52
C THR A 122 -2.07 8.24 -1.19
N SER A 123 -2.22 8.31 -2.53
CA SER A 123 -1.70 9.41 -3.33
C SER A 123 -2.78 10.11 -4.12
N ASN A 124 -2.68 11.43 -4.15
CA ASN A 124 -3.39 12.31 -5.09
C ASN A 124 -2.39 13.25 -5.77
N HIS A 125 -2.80 13.84 -6.88
CA HIS A 125 -2.08 14.93 -7.53
C HIS A 125 -2.75 16.28 -7.23
N ASP A 126 -1.96 17.34 -7.23
CA ASP A 126 -2.51 18.69 -7.16
C ASP A 126 -3.22 19.04 -8.49
N ALA A 127 -4.46 19.52 -8.43
CA ALA A 127 -5.24 19.82 -9.62
C ALA A 127 -4.66 20.98 -10.47
N GLY A 128 -3.89 21.87 -9.86
CA GLY A 128 -3.22 22.97 -10.57
C GLY A 128 -1.86 22.56 -11.14
N ASN A 129 -1.24 21.48 -10.62
CA ASN A 129 0.03 20.95 -11.11
C ASN A 129 0.12 19.46 -10.86
N LEU A 130 -0.17 18.65 -11.88
CA LEU A 130 -0.20 17.18 -11.79
C LEU A 130 1.16 16.54 -11.47
N PHE A 131 2.26 17.28 -11.46
CA PHE A 131 3.57 16.78 -11.00
C PHE A 131 3.76 16.92 -9.49
N ILE A 132 2.87 17.63 -8.80
CA ILE A 132 2.86 17.70 -7.34
C ILE A 132 2.03 16.53 -6.80
N LEU A 133 2.71 15.63 -6.10
CA LEU A 133 2.12 14.51 -5.41
C LEU A 133 1.73 14.95 -3.99
N LYS A 134 0.50 14.66 -3.60
CA LYS A 134 -0.04 14.88 -2.25
C LYS A 134 -0.46 13.53 -1.68
N ASN A 135 0.13 13.15 -0.58
CA ASN A 135 -0.12 11.83 0.02
C ASN A 135 -0.80 11.96 1.38
N LYS A 136 -1.55 10.93 1.74
CA LYS A 136 -2.06 10.73 3.09
C LYS A 136 -2.04 9.25 3.39
N PRO A 137 -1.64 8.82 4.61
CA PRO A 137 -1.59 7.42 4.97
C PRO A 137 -2.98 6.79 4.96
N VAL A 138 -3.04 5.50 4.67
CA VAL A 138 -4.24 4.69 4.87
C VAL A 138 -3.94 3.70 5.99
N VAL A 139 -4.86 3.60 6.97
CA VAL A 139 -4.73 2.71 8.11
C VAL A 139 -5.95 1.80 8.18
N ILE A 140 -5.71 0.49 8.23
CA ILE A 140 -6.74 -0.53 8.43
C ILE A 140 -6.50 -1.15 9.80
N LYS A 141 -7.40 -0.89 10.73
CA LYS A 141 -7.29 -1.30 12.12
C LYS A 141 -7.62 -2.78 12.30
N LYS A 142 -7.16 -3.31 13.41
CA LYS A 142 -7.29 -4.71 13.80
C LYS A 142 -8.69 -5.27 13.55
N GLY A 143 -8.74 -6.49 12.98
CA GLY A 143 -9.97 -7.23 12.76
C GLY A 143 -10.95 -6.62 11.74
N ALA A 144 -10.56 -5.57 11.03
CA ALA A 144 -11.41 -5.01 9.99
C ALA A 144 -11.54 -5.96 8.79
N TRP A 145 -12.68 -5.87 8.12
CA TRP A 145 -12.96 -6.63 6.89
C TRP A 145 -13.23 -5.68 5.72
N ILE A 146 -12.35 -5.70 4.74
CA ILE A 146 -12.49 -4.95 3.49
C ILE A 146 -13.02 -5.92 2.45
N CYS A 147 -14.28 -5.76 2.05
CA CYS A 147 -14.90 -6.65 1.06
C CYS A 147 -14.38 -6.38 -0.35
N SER A 148 -14.68 -7.31 -1.26
CA SER A 148 -14.23 -7.31 -2.64
C SER A 148 -14.46 -6.00 -3.37
N ARG A 149 -13.48 -5.56 -4.17
CA ARG A 149 -13.55 -4.37 -5.04
C ARG A 149 -13.77 -3.04 -4.29
N ALA A 150 -13.58 -3.00 -2.98
CA ALA A 150 -13.59 -1.74 -2.26
C ALA A 150 -12.37 -0.88 -2.63
N VAL A 151 -12.55 0.42 -2.63
CA VAL A 151 -11.49 1.42 -2.85
C VAL A 151 -11.33 2.24 -1.59
N LEU A 152 -10.14 2.22 -0.99
CA LEU A 152 -9.79 3.08 0.14
C LEU A 152 -9.00 4.30 -0.36
N CYS A 153 -9.57 5.50 -0.17
CA CYS A 153 -8.97 6.75 -0.64
C CYS A 153 -7.89 7.30 0.31
N PRO A 154 -7.03 8.22 -0.16
CA PRO A 154 -5.95 8.77 0.65
C PRO A 154 -6.42 9.42 1.95
N GLY A 155 -5.82 9.00 3.06
CA GLY A 155 -6.08 9.53 4.40
C GLY A 155 -7.17 8.81 5.19
N VAL A 156 -7.72 7.72 4.65
CA VAL A 156 -8.77 6.97 5.34
C VAL A 156 -8.19 6.07 6.42
N THR A 157 -8.84 6.11 7.58
CA THR A 157 -8.70 5.11 8.65
C THR A 157 -9.95 4.24 8.70
N VAL A 158 -9.80 2.93 8.50
CA VAL A 158 -10.85 1.95 8.77
C VAL A 158 -10.69 1.46 10.21
N GLY A 159 -11.70 1.71 11.04
CA GLY A 159 -11.69 1.42 12.46
C GLY A 159 -11.66 -0.08 12.78
N GLU A 160 -11.31 -0.40 14.03
CA GLU A 160 -11.23 -1.77 14.55
C GLU A 160 -12.54 -2.53 14.33
N GLY A 161 -12.45 -3.75 13.80
CA GLY A 161 -13.61 -4.60 13.55
C GLY A 161 -14.65 -4.01 12.57
N ALA A 162 -14.33 -2.94 11.86
CA ALA A 162 -15.24 -2.35 10.88
C ALA A 162 -15.32 -3.21 9.60
N ILE A 163 -16.44 -3.10 8.90
CA ILE A 163 -16.69 -3.79 7.64
C ILE A 163 -16.91 -2.75 6.53
N VAL A 164 -16.10 -2.85 5.48
CA VAL A 164 -16.30 -2.07 4.25
C VAL A 164 -16.96 -2.97 3.22
N GLY A 165 -18.21 -2.65 2.86
CA GLY A 165 -19.02 -3.42 1.91
C GLY A 165 -18.38 -3.50 0.52
N ALA A 166 -18.73 -4.57 -0.23
CA ALA A 166 -18.17 -4.80 -1.56
C ALA A 166 -18.48 -3.65 -2.53
N GLY A 167 -17.49 -3.28 -3.34
CA GLY A 167 -17.61 -2.21 -4.33
C GLY A 167 -17.67 -0.79 -3.74
N SER A 168 -17.47 -0.62 -2.44
CA SER A 168 -17.53 0.70 -1.80
C SER A 168 -16.33 1.58 -2.16
N VAL A 169 -16.57 2.89 -2.25
CA VAL A 169 -15.51 3.90 -2.35
C VAL A 169 -15.46 4.70 -1.05
N VAL A 170 -14.47 4.42 -0.23
CA VAL A 170 -14.31 5.00 1.11
C VAL A 170 -13.48 6.27 1.02
N THR A 171 -14.09 7.41 1.28
CA THR A 171 -13.47 8.75 1.20
C THR A 171 -13.33 9.45 2.56
N LYS A 172 -13.84 8.82 3.64
CA LYS A 172 -13.80 9.31 5.02
C LYS A 172 -13.51 8.17 5.96
N ASP A 173 -13.06 8.47 7.16
CA ASP A 173 -12.81 7.48 8.19
C ASP A 173 -14.07 6.67 8.50
N VAL A 174 -13.87 5.39 8.75
CA VAL A 174 -14.90 4.43 9.17
C VAL A 174 -14.74 4.19 10.68
N GLY A 175 -15.81 4.38 11.44
CA GLY A 175 -15.78 4.15 12.88
C GLY A 175 -15.57 2.67 13.22
N PRO A 176 -15.05 2.35 14.44
CA PRO A 176 -14.88 0.96 14.85
C PRO A 176 -16.22 0.24 14.91
N HIS A 177 -16.20 -1.06 14.60
CA HIS A 177 -17.36 -1.96 14.64
C HIS A 177 -18.58 -1.46 13.82
N THR A 178 -18.35 -0.66 12.79
CA THR A 178 -19.40 -0.17 11.89
C THR A 178 -19.33 -0.86 10.53
N LEU A 179 -20.46 -0.91 9.83
CA LEU A 179 -20.54 -1.35 8.45
C LEU A 179 -20.85 -0.15 7.56
N VAL A 180 -20.04 0.05 6.53
CA VAL A 180 -20.25 1.08 5.51
C VAL A 180 -20.35 0.44 4.14
N GLY A 181 -21.11 1.08 3.22
CA GLY A 181 -21.27 0.61 1.85
C GLY A 181 -21.66 1.74 0.92
N GLY A 182 -21.37 1.55 -0.38
CA GLY A 182 -21.65 2.54 -1.42
C GLY A 182 -20.51 3.53 -1.64
N ASN A 183 -20.85 4.67 -2.24
CA ASN A 183 -19.91 5.75 -2.64
C ASN A 183 -20.57 7.13 -2.50
#